data_f08091fd1f16d5f5fe60b4f424134801
#
_entry.id   f08091fd1f16d5f5fe60b4f424134801
#
_cell.length_a   1.000
_cell.length_b   1.000
_cell.length_c   1.000
_cell.angle_alpha   90.00
_cell.angle_beta   90.00
_cell.angle_gamma   90.00
#
_symmetry.space_group_name_H-M   'P 1'
#
loop_
_entity.id
_entity.type
_entity.pdbx_description
1 polymer ?
#
loop_
_entity_poly.entity_id
_entity_poly.type
_entity_poly.pdbx_seq_one_letter_code
_entity_poly.pdbx_strand_id
1 'polypeptide(L)'
;MPHPHADHVGGMQAVLQNFDVQTLLTPDLSETDVTGQTQRTLQTAQECGVPVETAYTGQQYTIGTGTLTVLLPGVDADTAGSDDATNDMSLCLRFEAGNFTFLDTGDAERNEEAALAEQYPFRLRSTVFKAGHHGSSTSNTQTLLWQVQPQLVVASCGLNNDYGHPHREVIQEMQDEGIDFYRTDLYGTVT
;
A
#
# COMPACT_ATOMS: atom_id res chain seq x y z
N MET A 1 5.55 2.10 -6.37
CA MET A 1 4.19 2.48 -6.89
C MET A 1 3.25 1.32 -6.59
N PRO A 2 2.30 1.46 -5.65
CA PRO A 2 1.43 0.33 -5.27
C PRO A 2 0.54 -0.12 -6.43
N HIS A 3 -0.17 0.80 -7.07
CA HIS A 3 -0.98 0.56 -8.27
C HIS A 3 -1.12 1.87 -9.09
N PRO A 4 -1.68 1.85 -10.32
CA PRO A 4 -1.58 2.98 -11.25
C PRO A 4 -2.61 4.11 -11.06
N HIS A 5 -3.35 4.20 -9.94
CA HIS A 5 -4.25 5.33 -9.67
C HIS A 5 -3.47 6.63 -9.38
N ALA A 6 -4.09 7.76 -9.73
CA ALA A 6 -3.44 9.07 -9.73
C ALA A 6 -3.00 9.53 -8.33
N ASP A 7 -3.72 9.18 -7.29
CA ASP A 7 -3.43 9.49 -5.88
C ASP A 7 -2.23 8.72 -5.33
N HIS A 8 -1.84 7.61 -5.97
CA HIS A 8 -0.63 6.84 -5.65
C HIS A 8 0.58 7.22 -6.50
N VAL A 9 0.38 7.72 -7.71
CA VAL A 9 1.49 8.05 -8.61
C VAL A 9 1.74 9.55 -8.75
N GLY A 10 0.81 10.39 -8.29
CA GLY A 10 0.83 11.84 -8.53
C GLY A 10 2.09 12.56 -8.05
N GLY A 11 2.67 12.13 -6.95
CA GLY A 11 3.92 12.69 -6.39
C GLY A 11 5.22 12.07 -6.92
N MET A 12 5.15 10.94 -7.63
CA MET A 12 6.33 10.15 -7.98
C MET A 12 7.29 10.85 -8.95
N GLN A 13 6.76 11.65 -9.88
CA GLN A 13 7.61 12.44 -10.79
C GLN A 13 8.55 13.37 -10.00
N ALA A 14 8.02 14.06 -8.97
CA ALA A 14 8.84 14.93 -8.14
C ALA A 14 9.90 14.15 -7.35
N VAL A 15 9.58 12.94 -6.88
CA VAL A 15 10.56 12.06 -6.20
C VAL A 15 11.65 11.64 -7.16
N LEU A 16 11.29 11.12 -8.35
CA LEU A 16 12.24 10.69 -9.37
C LEU A 16 13.19 11.80 -9.83
N GLN A 17 12.71 13.05 -9.89
CA GLN A 17 13.50 14.20 -10.35
C GLN A 17 14.39 14.82 -9.28
N ASN A 18 14.07 14.64 -7.99
CA ASN A 18 14.74 15.37 -6.91
C ASN A 18 15.51 14.48 -5.93
N PHE A 19 15.39 13.16 -6.05
CA PHE A 19 16.07 12.22 -5.17
C PHE A 19 16.86 11.18 -5.97
N ASP A 20 17.88 10.60 -5.35
CA ASP A 20 18.66 9.49 -5.91
C ASP A 20 17.87 8.18 -5.79
N VAL A 21 16.97 7.95 -6.75
CA VAL A 21 16.12 6.77 -6.80
C VAL A 21 16.86 5.64 -7.50
N GLN A 22 17.05 4.52 -6.83
CA GLN A 22 17.76 3.37 -7.38
C GLN A 22 16.88 2.50 -8.28
N THR A 23 15.60 2.36 -7.92
CA THR A 23 14.64 1.52 -8.65
C THR A 23 13.22 2.01 -8.40
N LEU A 24 12.40 1.99 -9.44
CA LEU A 24 10.95 2.16 -9.33
C LEU A 24 10.29 0.79 -9.45
N LEU A 25 9.70 0.31 -8.34
CA LEU A 25 8.89 -0.91 -8.34
C LEU A 25 7.46 -0.62 -8.78
N THR A 26 6.93 -1.48 -9.64
CA THR A 26 5.54 -1.43 -10.11
C THR A 26 4.88 -2.80 -10.00
N PRO A 27 3.55 -2.88 -9.90
CA PRO A 27 2.86 -4.12 -10.22
C PRO A 27 3.06 -4.48 -11.70
N ASP A 28 2.58 -5.64 -12.13
CA ASP A 28 2.54 -5.98 -13.55
C ASP A 28 1.49 -5.09 -14.25
N LEU A 29 1.96 -4.25 -15.16
CA LEU A 29 1.15 -3.30 -15.92
C LEU A 29 0.85 -3.77 -17.34
N SER A 30 1.24 -4.98 -17.72
CA SER A 30 1.18 -5.48 -19.10
C SER A 30 -0.27 -5.59 -19.64
N GLU A 31 -1.21 -5.90 -18.76
CA GLU A 31 -2.64 -6.06 -19.10
C GLU A 31 -3.49 -4.83 -18.68
N THR A 32 -2.84 -3.73 -18.23
CA THR A 32 -3.54 -2.58 -17.66
C THR A 32 -3.49 -1.38 -18.61
N ASP A 33 -4.63 -0.73 -18.82
CA ASP A 33 -4.70 0.58 -19.48
C ASP A 33 -4.05 1.65 -18.60
N VAL A 34 -2.76 1.87 -18.83
CA VAL A 34 -1.96 2.82 -18.05
C VAL A 34 -2.36 4.25 -18.37
N THR A 35 -2.95 4.94 -17.40
CA THR A 35 -3.45 6.32 -17.57
C THR A 35 -2.32 7.35 -17.67
N GLY A 36 -2.66 8.57 -18.13
CA GLY A 36 -1.70 9.62 -18.44
C GLY A 36 -0.76 10.00 -17.30
N GLN A 37 -1.15 9.87 -16.02
CA GLN A 37 -0.27 10.15 -14.88
C GLN A 37 0.79 9.06 -14.72
N THR A 38 0.40 7.81 -14.83
CA THR A 38 1.32 6.66 -14.74
C THR A 38 2.27 6.66 -15.93
N GLN A 39 1.78 6.92 -17.15
CA GLN A 39 2.66 7.05 -18.34
C GLN A 39 3.72 8.12 -18.14
N ARG A 40 3.35 9.30 -17.63
CA ARG A 40 4.31 10.37 -17.32
C ARG A 40 5.33 9.96 -16.26
N THR A 41 4.90 9.21 -15.25
CA THR A 41 5.81 8.70 -14.21
C THR A 41 6.83 7.72 -14.79
N LEU A 42 6.39 6.77 -15.61
CA LEU A 42 7.28 5.82 -16.30
C LEU A 42 8.25 6.52 -17.25
N GLN A 43 7.77 7.51 -18.00
CA GLN A 43 8.61 8.34 -18.86
C GLN A 43 9.65 9.12 -18.04
N THR A 44 9.25 9.73 -16.92
CA THR A 44 10.17 10.44 -16.03
C THR A 44 11.24 9.51 -15.45
N ALA A 45 10.87 8.28 -15.07
CA ALA A 45 11.84 7.28 -14.61
C ALA A 45 12.88 6.99 -15.71
N GLN A 46 12.43 6.81 -16.94
CA GLN A 46 13.32 6.61 -18.10
C GLN A 46 14.24 7.83 -18.33
N GLU A 47 13.71 9.04 -18.30
CA GLU A 47 14.47 10.29 -18.47
C GLU A 47 15.51 10.51 -17.38
N CYS A 48 15.20 10.10 -16.14
CA CYS A 48 16.11 10.14 -15.00
C CYS A 48 17.08 8.94 -14.94
N GLY A 49 16.96 7.96 -15.85
CA GLY A 49 17.79 6.75 -15.87
C GLY A 49 17.47 5.79 -14.72
N VAL A 50 16.28 5.89 -14.12
CA VAL A 50 15.83 5.00 -13.03
C VAL A 50 15.26 3.72 -13.63
N PRO A 51 15.81 2.54 -13.31
CA PRO A 51 15.24 1.27 -13.75
C PRO A 51 13.83 1.08 -13.18
N VAL A 52 12.93 0.58 -14.02
CA VAL A 52 11.58 0.17 -13.63
C VAL A 52 11.53 -1.35 -13.57
N GLU A 53 11.14 -1.88 -12.41
CA GLU A 53 11.07 -3.32 -12.18
C GLU A 53 9.64 -3.72 -11.83
N THR A 54 9.16 -4.80 -12.46
CA THR A 54 7.92 -5.45 -12.03
C THR A 54 8.16 -6.23 -10.76
N ALA A 55 7.43 -5.91 -9.72
CA ALA A 55 7.53 -6.59 -8.43
C ALA A 55 6.90 -7.99 -8.48
N TYR A 56 7.46 -8.92 -7.72
CA TYR A 56 6.93 -10.26 -7.56
C TYR A 56 6.96 -10.68 -6.08
N THR A 57 6.04 -11.55 -5.72
CA THR A 57 5.89 -12.05 -4.35
C THR A 57 7.18 -12.70 -3.84
N GLY A 58 7.59 -12.31 -2.63
CA GLY A 58 8.81 -12.79 -1.99
C GLY A 58 10.09 -12.03 -2.38
N GLN A 59 10.02 -11.08 -3.31
CA GLN A 59 11.15 -10.20 -3.63
C GLN A 59 11.56 -9.37 -2.42
N GLN A 60 12.87 -9.22 -2.20
CA GLN A 60 13.39 -8.50 -1.04
C GLN A 60 14.43 -7.45 -1.44
N TYR A 61 14.39 -6.33 -0.73
CA TYR A 61 15.35 -5.24 -0.85
C TYR A 61 15.93 -4.89 0.51
N THR A 62 17.23 -4.67 0.57
CA THR A 62 17.90 -4.16 1.77
C THR A 62 17.85 -2.64 1.75
N ILE A 63 17.27 -2.03 2.80
CA ILE A 63 17.17 -0.57 2.97
C ILE A 63 17.84 -0.21 4.30
N GLY A 64 19.06 0.27 4.25
CA GLY A 64 19.86 0.50 5.44
C GLY A 64 20.11 -0.81 6.21
N THR A 65 19.63 -0.90 7.44
CA THR A 65 19.68 -2.12 8.27
C THR A 65 18.40 -2.96 8.19
N GLY A 66 17.42 -2.51 7.42
CA GLY A 66 16.13 -3.17 7.30
C GLY A 66 15.97 -3.94 5.99
N THR A 67 14.90 -4.71 5.92
CA THR A 67 14.49 -5.49 4.75
C THR A 67 13.07 -5.11 4.37
N LEU A 68 12.87 -4.73 3.11
CA LEU A 68 11.56 -4.58 2.49
C LEU A 68 11.24 -5.87 1.74
N THR A 69 10.10 -6.47 2.02
CA THR A 69 9.61 -7.68 1.35
C THR A 69 8.31 -7.36 0.60
N VAL A 70 8.22 -7.79 -0.65
CA VAL A 70 6.98 -7.77 -1.44
C VAL A 70 6.15 -9.00 -1.04
N LEU A 71 4.94 -8.77 -0.54
CA LEU A 71 4.01 -9.84 -0.11
C LEU A 71 3.01 -10.19 -1.21
N LEU A 72 2.46 -9.18 -1.90
CA LEU A 72 1.59 -9.25 -3.07
C LEU A 72 2.04 -8.18 -4.09
N PRO A 73 1.70 -8.29 -5.39
CA PRO A 73 0.68 -9.18 -5.93
C PRO A 73 1.15 -10.62 -6.04
N GLY A 74 0.28 -11.56 -5.72
CA GLY A 74 0.44 -12.93 -6.17
C GLY A 74 0.07 -13.02 -7.64
N VAL A 75 0.72 -13.88 -8.39
CA VAL A 75 0.49 -14.12 -9.83
C VAL A 75 -0.92 -14.66 -10.10
N ASP A 76 -1.63 -15.09 -9.07
CA ASP A 76 -2.92 -15.76 -9.12
C ASP A 76 -3.98 -15.06 -8.24
N ALA A 77 -3.86 -13.74 -8.00
CA ALA A 77 -4.94 -13.02 -7.33
C ALA A 77 -6.20 -13.12 -8.21
N ASP A 78 -7.15 -13.94 -7.76
CA ASP A 78 -8.45 -14.07 -8.42
C ASP A 78 -9.22 -12.77 -8.16
N THR A 79 -9.16 -11.85 -9.10
CA THR A 79 -9.88 -10.56 -9.06
C THR A 79 -11.39 -10.73 -9.25
N ALA A 80 -11.88 -11.97 -9.32
CA ALA A 80 -13.30 -12.27 -9.47
C ALA A 80 -14.08 -11.81 -8.23
N GLY A 81 -14.77 -10.69 -8.36
CA GLY A 81 -15.61 -10.13 -7.32
C GLY A 81 -15.06 -8.88 -6.64
N SER A 82 -13.98 -8.32 -7.15
CA SER A 82 -13.49 -6.99 -6.79
C SER A 82 -14.37 -5.89 -7.38
N ASP A 83 -14.57 -4.83 -6.62
CA ASP A 83 -15.24 -3.62 -7.11
C ASP A 83 -14.32 -2.80 -8.03
N ASP A 84 -12.98 -2.92 -7.87
CA ASP A 84 -11.97 -2.28 -8.70
C ASP A 84 -10.72 -3.16 -8.86
N ALA A 85 -10.60 -3.82 -10.02
CA ALA A 85 -9.46 -4.68 -10.35
C ALA A 85 -8.11 -3.94 -10.32
N THR A 86 -8.10 -2.61 -10.41
CA THR A 86 -6.88 -1.80 -10.34
C THR A 86 -6.37 -1.71 -8.89
N ASN A 87 -7.28 -1.63 -7.92
CA ASN A 87 -6.94 -1.67 -6.50
C ASN A 87 -6.30 -3.01 -6.12
N ASP A 88 -6.81 -4.10 -6.69
CA ASP A 88 -6.33 -5.46 -6.41
C ASP A 88 -4.92 -5.74 -6.96
N MET A 89 -4.43 -4.88 -7.88
CA MET A 89 -3.03 -4.93 -8.31
C MET A 89 -2.06 -4.34 -7.26
N SER A 90 -2.54 -3.87 -6.12
CA SER A 90 -1.73 -3.19 -5.11
C SER A 90 -0.56 -4.03 -4.64
N LEU A 91 0.63 -3.45 -4.68
CA LEU A 91 1.81 -4.02 -4.04
C LEU A 91 1.61 -3.98 -2.52
N CYS A 92 1.50 -5.15 -1.90
CA CYS A 92 1.55 -5.26 -0.45
C CYS A 92 3.00 -5.40 -0.03
N LEU A 93 3.46 -4.50 0.81
CA LEU A 93 4.86 -4.39 1.21
C LEU A 93 5.00 -4.49 2.73
N ARG A 94 6.00 -5.23 3.20
CA ARG A 94 6.36 -5.27 4.61
C ARG A 94 7.81 -4.90 4.81
N PHE A 95 8.06 -3.90 5.63
CA PHE A 95 9.40 -3.47 6.03
C PHE A 95 9.70 -3.90 7.46
N GLU A 96 10.91 -4.37 7.69
CA GLU A 96 11.41 -4.77 9.01
C GLU A 96 12.78 -4.15 9.26
N ALA A 97 12.95 -3.52 10.45
CA ALA A 97 14.24 -3.02 10.92
C ALA A 97 14.32 -3.18 12.44
N GLY A 98 15.10 -4.15 12.90
CA GLY A 98 15.15 -4.51 14.33
C GLY A 98 13.77 -4.92 14.85
N ASN A 99 13.25 -4.19 15.84
CA ASN A 99 11.92 -4.43 16.42
C ASN A 99 10.80 -3.62 15.73
N PHE A 100 11.14 -2.77 14.79
CA PHE A 100 10.16 -1.99 14.02
C PHE A 100 9.71 -2.77 12.80
N THR A 101 8.40 -2.81 12.58
CA THR A 101 7.79 -3.43 11.40
C THR A 101 6.68 -2.55 10.87
N PHE A 102 6.64 -2.40 9.55
CA PHE A 102 5.65 -1.59 8.84
C PHE A 102 4.99 -2.43 7.76
N LEU A 103 3.67 -2.37 7.68
CA LEU A 103 2.88 -3.00 6.61
C LEU A 103 2.15 -1.92 5.81
N ASP A 104 2.24 -2.01 4.49
CA ASP A 104 1.45 -1.24 3.53
C ASP A 104 0.79 -2.21 2.55
N THR A 105 -0.52 -2.17 2.46
CA THR A 105 -1.31 -3.01 1.54
C THR A 105 -1.79 -2.23 0.31
N GLY A 106 -1.32 -0.98 0.13
CA GLY A 106 -1.83 -0.11 -0.92
C GLY A 106 -3.34 0.07 -0.78
N ASP A 107 -4.07 -0.20 -1.84
CA ASP A 107 -5.53 -0.16 -1.87
C ASP A 107 -6.16 -1.55 -2.07
N ALA A 108 -5.38 -2.61 -1.76
CA ALA A 108 -5.88 -3.98 -1.72
C ALA A 108 -7.19 -4.07 -0.93
N GLU A 109 -8.18 -4.73 -1.51
CA GLU A 109 -9.50 -4.86 -0.93
C GLU A 109 -9.63 -6.19 -0.16
N ARG A 110 -10.83 -6.50 0.31
CA ARG A 110 -11.04 -7.63 1.23
C ARG A 110 -10.61 -9.00 0.70
N ASN A 111 -10.65 -9.22 -0.62
CA ASN A 111 -10.24 -10.50 -1.21
C ASN A 111 -8.72 -10.66 -1.13
N GLU A 112 -7.96 -9.61 -1.47
CA GLU A 112 -6.50 -9.58 -1.39
C GLU A 112 -6.04 -9.60 0.06
N GLU A 113 -6.74 -8.89 0.96
CA GLU A 113 -6.47 -8.97 2.40
C GLU A 113 -6.69 -10.40 2.95
N ALA A 114 -7.73 -11.09 2.49
CA ALA A 114 -7.97 -12.48 2.87
C ALA A 114 -6.88 -13.42 2.33
N ALA A 115 -6.49 -13.25 1.04
CA ALA A 115 -5.40 -14.00 0.43
C ALA A 115 -4.07 -13.74 1.16
N LEU A 116 -3.79 -12.50 1.51
CA LEU A 116 -2.62 -12.10 2.29
C LEU A 116 -2.60 -12.80 3.66
N ALA A 117 -3.73 -12.79 4.38
CA ALA A 117 -3.86 -13.43 5.68
C ALA A 117 -3.71 -14.96 5.61
N GLU A 118 -4.20 -15.58 4.54
CA GLU A 118 -4.06 -17.02 4.29
C GLU A 118 -2.62 -17.40 3.93
N GLN A 119 -1.98 -16.62 3.07
CA GLN A 119 -0.62 -16.89 2.59
C GLN A 119 0.44 -16.68 3.67
N TYR A 120 0.23 -15.73 4.58
CA TYR A 120 1.20 -15.35 5.61
C TYR A 120 0.66 -15.48 7.04
N PRO A 121 0.12 -16.65 7.46
CA PRO A 121 -0.42 -16.81 8.80
C PRO A 121 0.64 -16.49 9.85
N PHE A 122 0.31 -15.63 10.82
CA PHE A 122 1.19 -15.18 11.92
C PHE A 122 2.45 -14.40 11.52
N ARG A 123 2.62 -14.05 10.22
CA ARG A 123 3.79 -13.34 9.71
C ARG A 123 3.52 -11.89 9.32
N LEU A 124 2.26 -11.44 9.41
CA LEU A 124 1.85 -10.07 9.08
C LEU A 124 1.99 -9.10 10.25
N ARG A 125 2.29 -9.59 11.45
CA ARG A 125 2.39 -8.74 12.63
C ARG A 125 3.29 -7.54 12.37
N SER A 126 2.76 -6.33 12.59
CA SER A 126 3.46 -5.09 12.27
C SER A 126 3.20 -4.03 13.34
N THR A 127 4.26 -3.28 13.70
CA THR A 127 4.16 -2.19 14.68
C THR A 127 3.29 -1.07 14.15
N VAL A 128 3.46 -0.74 12.86
CA VAL A 128 2.71 0.29 12.15
C VAL A 128 2.05 -0.34 10.92
N PHE A 129 0.80 0.01 10.71
CA PHE A 129 0.05 -0.35 9.50
C PHE A 129 -0.46 0.91 8.81
N LYS A 130 -0.19 1.08 7.52
CA LYS A 130 -0.89 2.06 6.71
C LYS A 130 -2.29 1.52 6.44
N ALA A 131 -3.32 2.25 6.86
CA ALA A 131 -4.71 1.86 6.58
C ALA A 131 -4.88 1.58 5.08
N GLY A 132 -5.35 0.40 4.74
CA GLY A 132 -5.63 0.00 3.38
C GLY A 132 -6.64 0.93 2.74
N HIS A 133 -6.43 1.27 1.46
CA HIS A 133 -7.33 2.10 0.65
C HIS A 133 -7.76 3.37 1.40
N HIS A 134 -6.80 4.11 1.96
CA HIS A 134 -6.98 5.37 2.70
C HIS A 134 -7.95 5.28 3.88
N GLY A 135 -8.26 4.09 4.37
CA GLY A 135 -9.28 3.81 5.39
C GLY A 135 -10.67 3.57 4.81
N SER A 136 -10.75 3.03 3.58
CA SER A 136 -12.01 2.55 2.99
C SER A 136 -12.58 1.36 3.78
N SER A 137 -13.90 1.25 3.82
CA SER A 137 -14.60 0.09 4.36
C SER A 137 -14.56 -1.15 3.46
N THR A 138 -14.04 -1.03 2.23
CA THR A 138 -13.76 -2.17 1.35
C THR A 138 -12.50 -2.92 1.75
N SER A 139 -11.64 -2.26 2.54
CA SER A 139 -10.37 -2.75 3.09
C SER A 139 -10.37 -2.71 4.62
N ASN A 140 -9.23 -2.99 5.26
CA ASN A 140 -9.05 -2.97 6.72
C ASN A 140 -9.91 -4.00 7.44
N THR A 141 -10.04 -5.18 6.84
CA THR A 141 -10.89 -6.24 7.39
C THR A 141 -10.41 -6.69 8.77
N GLN A 142 -11.35 -7.07 9.62
CA GLN A 142 -11.04 -7.61 10.93
C GLN A 142 -10.09 -8.84 10.85
N THR A 143 -10.23 -9.65 9.81
CA THR A 143 -9.34 -10.79 9.56
C THR A 143 -7.89 -10.34 9.38
N LEU A 144 -7.65 -9.29 8.58
CA LEU A 144 -6.32 -8.73 8.41
C LEU A 144 -5.81 -8.08 9.70
N LEU A 145 -6.60 -7.23 10.33
CA LEU A 145 -6.24 -6.54 11.57
C LEU A 145 -5.86 -7.53 12.69
N TRP A 146 -6.56 -8.65 12.76
CA TRP A 146 -6.28 -9.71 13.72
C TRP A 146 -4.93 -10.40 13.49
N GLN A 147 -4.48 -10.48 12.23
CA GLN A 147 -3.16 -11.01 11.87
C GLN A 147 -2.05 -9.97 12.06
N VAL A 148 -2.33 -8.72 11.73
CA VAL A 148 -1.35 -7.62 11.79
C VAL A 148 -1.10 -7.18 13.24
N GLN A 149 -2.14 -7.10 14.06
CA GLN A 149 -2.08 -6.62 15.45
C GLN A 149 -1.28 -5.32 15.58
N PRO A 150 -1.63 -4.26 14.83
CA PRO A 150 -0.84 -3.04 14.81
C PRO A 150 -0.96 -2.30 16.13
N GLN A 151 0.12 -1.63 16.55
CA GLN A 151 0.09 -0.68 17.65
C GLN A 151 -0.43 0.67 17.17
N LEU A 152 -0.12 1.00 15.92
CA LEU A 152 -0.44 2.27 15.28
C LEU A 152 -0.95 2.02 13.85
N VAL A 153 -2.05 2.65 13.50
CA VAL A 153 -2.56 2.72 12.12
C VAL A 153 -2.56 4.16 11.63
N VAL A 154 -2.08 4.38 10.42
CA VAL A 154 -2.07 5.70 9.77
C VAL A 154 -2.93 5.68 8.51
N ALA A 155 -3.98 6.48 8.46
CA ALA A 155 -4.73 6.74 7.23
C ALA A 155 -4.16 7.96 6.50
N SER A 156 -3.66 7.74 5.28
CA SER A 156 -3.26 8.80 4.37
C SER A 156 -4.45 9.23 3.54
N CYS A 157 -5.04 10.38 3.85
CA CYS A 157 -6.24 10.88 3.16
C CYS A 157 -6.25 12.41 3.13
N GLY A 158 -6.94 12.99 2.17
CA GLY A 158 -7.09 14.44 2.03
C GLY A 158 -8.22 15.00 2.89
N LEU A 159 -8.07 16.24 3.36
CA LEU A 159 -9.14 16.94 4.04
C LEU A 159 -10.33 17.16 3.07
N ASN A 160 -11.54 16.79 3.51
CA ASN A 160 -12.77 16.88 2.71
C ASN A 160 -12.67 16.12 1.37
N ASN A 161 -11.99 14.96 1.35
CA ASN A 161 -11.93 14.14 0.16
C ASN A 161 -13.33 13.65 -0.26
N ASP A 162 -13.54 13.50 -1.56
CA ASP A 162 -14.85 13.18 -2.16
C ASP A 162 -15.33 11.76 -1.82
N TYR A 163 -14.43 10.87 -1.37
CA TYR A 163 -14.73 9.48 -1.01
C TYR A 163 -15.21 9.32 0.43
N GLY A 164 -15.03 10.34 1.28
CA GLY A 164 -15.35 10.27 2.70
C GLY A 164 -14.38 9.44 3.52
N HIS A 165 -13.19 9.20 3.02
CA HIS A 165 -12.14 8.45 3.71
C HIS A 165 -11.49 9.26 4.84
N PRO A 166 -11.12 8.61 5.98
CA PRO A 166 -11.46 7.23 6.32
C PRO A 166 -12.94 7.08 6.66
N HIS A 167 -13.54 5.96 6.27
CA HIS A 167 -14.93 5.68 6.57
C HIS A 167 -15.17 5.53 8.08
N ARG A 168 -16.38 5.86 8.50
CA ARG A 168 -16.75 5.84 9.92
C ARG A 168 -16.58 4.46 10.54
N GLU A 169 -16.89 3.43 9.80
CA GLU A 169 -16.77 2.03 10.18
C GLU A 169 -15.33 1.67 10.56
N VAL A 170 -14.36 2.10 9.73
CA VAL A 170 -12.93 1.88 9.99
C VAL A 170 -12.46 2.64 11.23
N ILE A 171 -12.90 3.89 11.40
CA ILE A 171 -12.58 4.68 12.60
C ILE A 171 -13.11 3.98 13.86
N GLN A 172 -14.34 3.48 13.78
CA GLN A 172 -14.96 2.79 14.91
C GLN A 172 -14.24 1.47 15.24
N GLU A 173 -13.87 0.69 14.23
CA GLU A 173 -13.10 -0.55 14.38
C GLU A 173 -11.78 -0.30 15.12
N MET A 174 -11.02 0.73 14.71
CA MET A 174 -9.76 1.07 15.38
C MET A 174 -9.98 1.47 16.85
N GLN A 175 -11.07 2.17 17.14
CA GLN A 175 -11.41 2.56 18.51
C GLN A 175 -11.82 1.34 19.37
N ASP A 176 -12.61 0.44 18.80
CA ASP A 176 -13.11 -0.75 19.51
C ASP A 176 -11.96 -1.74 19.81
N GLU A 177 -11.00 -1.84 18.92
CA GLU A 177 -9.78 -2.65 19.09
C GLU A 177 -8.68 -1.94 19.93
N GLY A 178 -8.88 -0.67 20.30
CA GLY A 178 -7.93 0.11 21.10
C GLY A 178 -6.62 0.41 20.36
N ILE A 179 -6.68 0.53 19.04
CA ILE A 179 -5.55 0.83 18.17
C ILE A 179 -5.38 2.34 18.05
N ASP A 180 -4.15 2.84 18.23
CA ASP A 180 -3.84 4.25 17.97
C ASP A 180 -4.03 4.55 16.48
N PHE A 181 -4.92 5.50 16.16
CA PHE A 181 -5.30 5.81 14.78
C PHE A 181 -5.04 7.28 14.44
N TYR A 182 -4.12 7.51 13.50
CA TYR A 182 -3.78 8.84 13.01
C TYR A 182 -4.24 9.04 11.57
N ARG A 183 -4.62 10.29 11.25
CA ARG A 183 -5.18 10.67 9.95
C ARG A 183 -4.45 11.91 9.44
N THR A 184 -3.93 11.85 8.21
CA THR A 184 -3.18 12.99 7.64
C THR A 184 -4.05 14.21 7.35
N ASP A 185 -5.35 14.05 7.13
CA ASP A 185 -6.30 15.15 6.96
C ASP A 185 -6.53 16.00 8.22
N LEU A 186 -6.32 15.39 9.41
CA LEU A 186 -6.47 16.10 10.70
C LEU A 186 -5.12 16.55 11.28
N TYR A 187 -4.08 15.71 11.13
CA TYR A 187 -2.79 15.92 11.79
C TYR A 187 -1.68 16.39 10.86
N GLY A 188 -1.92 16.43 9.54
CA GLY A 188 -0.87 16.68 8.55
C GLY A 188 0.14 15.53 8.48
N THR A 189 1.42 15.87 8.40
CA THR A 189 2.48 14.84 8.38
C THR A 189 2.56 14.12 9.73
N VAL A 190 2.51 12.80 9.69
CA VAL A 190 2.73 11.92 10.84
C VAL A 190 4.19 11.45 10.80
N THR A 191 4.94 11.73 11.86
CA THR A 191 6.38 11.42 11.98
C THR A 191 6.69 10.70 13.30
#